data_52b9e128ca907e9dd33aeb897cc8add2
#
_entry.id   52b9e128ca907e9dd33aeb897cc8add2
#
_cell.length_a   1.000
_cell.length_b   1.000
_cell.length_c   1.000
_cell.angle_alpha   90.00
_cell.angle_beta   90.00
_cell.angle_gamma   90.00
#
_symmetry.space_group_name_H-M   'P 1'
#
loop_
_entity.id
_entity.type
_entity.pdbx_description
1 polymer ?
#
loop_
_entity_poly.entity_id
_entity_poly.type
_entity_poly.pdbx_seq_one_letter_code
_entity_poly.pdbx_strand_id
1 'polypeptide(L)'
;MGDIAVRALDAYLNLLEQKGAAVEVGVQLIRHPLIAAGAFTGSTRGGLALQAEANARPRPIPFYGELGSINPVIATAEALQKGGDALVQTLAGSITLGCGQFCTNPGLLVLQRSPESQAFVAALTEALKAIQPHAMLTQGMRQALDAGTAKQLAAGAKALLNNPVPDICPKPFLAEVDAATFIVDHQLQEEVFGPASLIVWTDSVQQTLQVLQTVGGTLTVTFWGADKDTPEVRRLVRGATAIAGRVLFAGVPTGVAVTAAQQHGGPWPSSTEPMAT
;
A
#
# COMPACT_ATOMS: atom_id res chain seq x y z
N MET A 1 -8.36 -28.26 24.52
CA MET A 1 -8.16 -27.27 23.42
C MET A 1 -6.68 -27.02 23.12
N GLY A 2 -5.77 -27.04 24.10
CA GLY A 2 -4.34 -26.82 23.86
C GLY A 2 -3.67 -27.82 22.91
N ASP A 3 -3.97 -29.10 23.01
CA ASP A 3 -3.34 -30.18 22.23
C ASP A 3 -3.65 -30.11 20.71
N ILE A 4 -4.84 -29.64 20.34
CA ILE A 4 -5.24 -29.50 18.93
C ILE A 4 -4.53 -28.30 18.29
N ALA A 5 -4.40 -27.21 19.02
CA ALA A 5 -3.70 -26.01 18.54
C ALA A 5 -2.19 -26.28 18.38
N VAL A 6 -1.58 -27.03 19.31
CA VAL A 6 -0.16 -27.43 19.23
C VAL A 6 0.07 -28.35 18.04
N ARG A 7 -0.75 -29.36 17.83
CA ARG A 7 -0.62 -30.27 16.67
C ARG A 7 -0.85 -29.57 15.33
N ALA A 8 -1.77 -28.61 15.26
CA ALA A 8 -1.97 -27.80 14.08
C ALA A 8 -0.76 -26.89 13.80
N LEU A 9 -0.17 -26.32 14.86
CA LEU A 9 1.04 -25.49 14.76
C LEU A 9 2.26 -26.33 14.37
N ASP A 10 2.46 -27.52 14.95
CA ASP A 10 3.56 -28.43 14.59
C ASP A 10 3.41 -28.92 13.15
N ALA A 11 2.21 -29.27 12.71
CA ALA A 11 1.95 -29.64 11.32
C ALA A 11 2.22 -28.45 10.38
N TYR A 12 1.88 -27.22 10.78
CA TYR A 12 2.16 -25.99 10.04
C TYR A 12 3.66 -25.71 9.94
N LEU A 13 4.42 -25.82 11.03
CA LEU A 13 5.86 -25.61 11.05
C LEU A 13 6.59 -26.65 10.19
N ASN A 14 6.19 -27.93 10.26
CA ASN A 14 6.73 -28.99 9.41
C ASN A 14 6.43 -28.77 7.92
N LEU A 15 5.29 -28.14 7.58
CA LEU A 15 4.95 -27.81 6.20
C LEU A 15 5.73 -26.56 5.69
N LEU A 16 6.04 -25.60 6.56
CA LEU A 16 6.89 -24.44 6.22
C LEU A 16 8.34 -24.84 5.92
N GLU A 17 8.83 -25.94 6.52
CA GLU A 17 10.15 -26.52 6.23
C GLU A 17 10.22 -27.23 4.88
N GLN A 18 9.08 -27.61 4.29
CA GLN A 18 9.01 -28.22 2.96
C GLN A 18 9.12 -27.14 1.89
N LYS A 19 10.27 -27.04 1.25
CA LYS A 19 10.60 -26.04 0.22
C LYS A 19 9.56 -25.97 -0.89
N GLY A 20 8.99 -24.79 -1.10
CA GLY A 20 8.18 -24.44 -2.28
C GLY A 20 6.67 -24.54 -2.11
N ALA A 21 6.15 -24.96 -0.96
CA ALA A 21 4.75 -25.27 -0.73
C ALA A 21 3.93 -24.15 -0.05
N ALA A 22 4.41 -22.91 -0.01
CA ALA A 22 3.80 -21.86 0.81
C ALA A 22 2.31 -21.57 0.46
N VAL A 23 1.93 -21.61 -0.81
CA VAL A 23 0.55 -21.37 -1.26
C VAL A 23 -0.33 -22.59 -0.96
N GLU A 24 0.12 -23.78 -1.31
CA GLU A 24 -0.58 -25.05 -1.07
C GLU A 24 -0.82 -25.29 0.41
N VAL A 25 0.13 -24.92 1.26
CA VAL A 25 0.01 -25.01 2.71
C VAL A 25 -1.12 -24.14 3.23
N GLY A 26 -1.20 -22.88 2.81
CA GLY A 26 -2.29 -21.97 3.18
C GLY A 26 -3.67 -22.52 2.78
N VAL A 27 -3.78 -23.03 1.56
CA VAL A 27 -5.01 -23.66 1.04
C VAL A 27 -5.39 -24.91 1.86
N GLN A 28 -4.42 -25.79 2.14
CA GLN A 28 -4.67 -27.00 2.93
C GLN A 28 -5.12 -26.69 4.36
N LEU A 29 -4.53 -25.66 4.98
CA LEU A 29 -4.95 -25.21 6.31
C LEU A 29 -6.38 -24.69 6.29
N ILE A 30 -6.72 -23.79 5.36
CA ILE A 30 -8.08 -23.23 5.25
C ILE A 30 -9.12 -24.34 4.97
N ARG A 31 -8.78 -25.37 4.19
CA ARG A 31 -9.66 -26.51 3.90
C ARG A 31 -9.80 -27.50 5.05
N HIS A 32 -8.85 -27.48 6.03
CA HIS A 32 -8.82 -28.49 7.08
C HIS A 32 -10.06 -28.38 7.98
N PRO A 33 -10.76 -29.51 8.29
CA PRO A 33 -12.06 -29.50 9.00
C PRO A 33 -12.00 -28.95 10.44
N LEU A 34 -10.82 -28.99 11.08
CA LEU A 34 -10.61 -28.47 12.43
C LEU A 34 -10.36 -26.95 12.48
N ILE A 35 -10.10 -26.33 11.35
CA ILE A 35 -9.93 -24.86 11.28
C ILE A 35 -11.30 -24.22 11.30
N ALA A 36 -11.54 -23.32 12.27
CA ALA A 36 -12.82 -22.65 12.49
C ALA A 36 -12.86 -21.21 11.96
N ALA A 37 -11.71 -20.59 11.71
CA ALA A 37 -11.57 -19.26 11.10
C ALA A 37 -10.19 -19.14 10.46
N GLY A 38 -10.04 -18.28 9.44
CA GLY A 38 -8.76 -17.90 8.85
C GLY A 38 -8.46 -16.44 9.09
N ALA A 39 -7.19 -16.10 9.29
CA ALA A 39 -6.67 -14.73 9.27
C ALA A 39 -5.43 -14.68 8.37
N PHE A 40 -5.30 -13.61 7.59
CA PHE A 40 -4.22 -13.45 6.64
C PHE A 40 -3.85 -11.98 6.46
N THR A 41 -2.56 -11.69 6.47
CA THR A 41 -2.04 -10.38 6.07
C THR A 41 -1.09 -10.58 4.90
N GLY A 42 -1.31 -9.89 3.78
CA GLY A 42 -0.47 -10.01 2.60
C GLY A 42 -1.12 -9.54 1.30
N SER A 43 -0.66 -10.07 0.17
CA SER A 43 -1.13 -9.61 -1.14
C SER A 43 -2.64 -9.82 -1.34
N THR A 44 -3.28 -8.88 -2.03
CA THR A 44 -4.70 -8.98 -2.41
C THR A 44 -5.01 -10.31 -3.12
N ARG A 45 -4.17 -10.71 -4.08
CA ARG A 45 -4.35 -11.99 -4.79
C ARG A 45 -4.32 -13.20 -3.86
N GLY A 46 -3.36 -13.25 -2.93
CA GLY A 46 -3.23 -14.37 -1.99
C GLY A 46 -4.40 -14.43 -1.02
N GLY A 47 -4.79 -13.29 -0.44
CA GLY A 47 -5.89 -13.21 0.49
C GLY A 47 -7.24 -13.56 -0.12
N LEU A 48 -7.54 -13.05 -1.32
CA LEU A 48 -8.78 -13.39 -2.03
C LEU A 48 -8.85 -14.87 -2.42
N ALA A 49 -7.73 -15.48 -2.79
CA ALA A 49 -7.68 -16.92 -3.06
C ALA A 49 -8.00 -17.74 -1.79
N LEU A 50 -7.42 -17.38 -0.64
CA LEU A 50 -7.71 -18.05 0.63
C LEU A 50 -9.15 -17.81 1.11
N GLN A 51 -9.67 -16.61 0.92
CA GLN A 51 -11.08 -16.30 1.22
C GLN A 51 -12.04 -17.14 0.38
N ALA A 52 -11.75 -17.31 -0.90
CA ALA A 52 -12.54 -18.17 -1.79
C ALA A 52 -12.55 -19.62 -1.28
N GLU A 53 -11.41 -20.14 -0.83
CA GLU A 53 -11.32 -21.47 -0.23
C GLU A 53 -12.11 -21.58 1.09
N ALA A 54 -12.05 -20.56 1.95
CA ALA A 54 -12.83 -20.52 3.18
C ALA A 54 -14.35 -20.57 2.91
N ASN A 55 -14.81 -19.84 1.90
CA ASN A 55 -16.20 -19.77 1.49
C ASN A 55 -16.68 -21.04 0.77
N ALA A 56 -15.79 -21.75 0.04
CA ALA A 56 -16.13 -22.95 -0.73
C ALA A 56 -16.25 -24.23 0.12
N ARG A 57 -15.96 -24.18 1.42
CA ARG A 57 -16.09 -25.32 2.32
C ARG A 57 -17.56 -25.76 2.45
N PRO A 58 -17.85 -27.06 2.71
CA PRO A 58 -19.20 -27.53 3.04
C PRO A 58 -19.84 -26.78 4.23
N ARG A 59 -19.00 -26.30 5.17
CA ARG A 59 -19.33 -25.33 6.20
C ARG A 59 -18.35 -24.16 6.06
N PRO A 60 -18.77 -23.06 5.44
CA PRO A 60 -17.94 -21.84 5.34
C PRO A 60 -17.46 -21.38 6.70
N ILE A 61 -16.26 -20.81 6.72
CA ILE A 61 -15.66 -20.24 7.94
C ILE A 61 -15.38 -18.76 7.75
N PRO A 62 -15.38 -17.96 8.82
CA PRO A 62 -14.94 -16.57 8.77
C PRO A 62 -13.50 -16.46 8.25
N PHE A 63 -13.25 -15.43 7.44
CA PHE A 63 -11.92 -15.11 6.93
C PHE A 63 -11.64 -13.61 7.09
N TYR A 64 -10.58 -13.30 7.84
CA TYR A 64 -10.15 -11.95 8.17
C TYR A 64 -8.85 -11.65 7.41
N GLY A 65 -8.97 -10.92 6.31
CA GLY A 65 -7.82 -10.56 5.48
C GLY A 65 -7.52 -9.07 5.57
N GLU A 66 -6.28 -8.71 5.91
CA GLU A 66 -5.69 -7.41 5.62
C GLU A 66 -4.85 -7.57 4.36
N LEU A 67 -5.22 -6.86 3.31
CA LEU A 67 -4.72 -7.06 1.95
C LEU A 67 -3.91 -5.85 1.48
N GLY A 68 -3.64 -5.77 0.16
CA GLY A 68 -2.87 -4.69 -0.42
C GLY A 68 -3.45 -3.30 -0.19
N SER A 69 -2.59 -2.30 -0.06
CA SER A 69 -2.96 -0.90 0.15
C SER A 69 -1.94 0.03 -0.49
N ILE A 70 -2.40 1.09 -1.17
CA ILE A 70 -1.51 2.05 -1.83
C ILE A 70 -1.32 3.36 -1.07
N ASN A 71 -2.08 3.60 -0.01
CA ASN A 71 -1.89 4.66 0.98
C ASN A 71 -1.64 6.07 0.39
N PRO A 72 -2.61 6.71 -0.26
CA PRO A 72 -2.41 7.99 -0.91
C PRO A 72 -1.96 9.08 0.07
N VAL A 73 -0.99 9.87 -0.36
CA VAL A 73 -0.60 11.13 0.27
C VAL A 73 -1.02 12.26 -0.65
N ILE A 74 -1.80 13.20 -0.13
CA ILE A 74 -2.31 14.38 -0.83
C ILE A 74 -1.68 15.60 -0.19
N ALA A 75 -1.09 16.48 -1.00
CA ALA A 75 -0.45 17.68 -0.50
C ALA A 75 -0.91 18.93 -1.25
N THR A 76 -1.14 20.01 -0.52
CA THR A 76 -1.34 21.34 -1.11
C THR A 76 0.00 22.00 -1.44
N ALA A 77 0.03 22.87 -2.46
CA ALA A 77 1.22 23.62 -2.81
C ALA A 77 1.77 24.44 -1.63
N GLU A 78 0.88 25.06 -0.84
CA GLU A 78 1.25 25.81 0.38
C GLU A 78 1.96 24.91 1.41
N ALA A 79 1.46 23.70 1.64
CA ALA A 79 2.08 22.75 2.57
C ALA A 79 3.45 22.26 2.08
N LEU A 80 3.59 22.00 0.80
CA LEU A 80 4.86 21.60 0.19
C LEU A 80 5.91 22.71 0.30
N GLN A 81 5.53 23.96 0.00
CA GLN A 81 6.40 25.11 0.14
C GLN A 81 6.84 25.32 1.60
N LYS A 82 5.88 25.27 2.54
CA LYS A 82 6.14 25.47 3.97
C LYS A 82 6.96 24.33 4.58
N GLY A 83 6.69 23.09 4.18
CA GLY A 83 7.37 21.90 4.70
C GLY A 83 8.79 21.74 4.18
N GLY A 84 9.07 22.23 2.96
CA GLY A 84 10.39 22.25 2.36
C GLY A 84 11.15 20.92 2.47
N ASP A 85 12.44 21.00 2.72
CA ASP A 85 13.34 19.83 2.80
C ASP A 85 12.95 18.85 3.91
N ALA A 86 12.40 19.33 5.03
CA ALA A 86 12.00 18.45 6.13
C ALA A 86 10.89 17.48 5.69
N LEU A 87 9.92 17.95 4.87
CA LEU A 87 8.86 17.13 4.36
C LEU A 87 9.37 16.14 3.30
N VAL A 88 10.32 16.57 2.45
CA VAL A 88 11.01 15.71 1.48
C VAL A 88 11.72 14.56 2.20
N GLN A 89 12.54 14.85 3.22
CA GLN A 89 13.27 13.81 3.96
C GLN A 89 12.33 12.85 4.70
N THR A 90 11.28 13.39 5.31
CA THR A 90 10.26 12.59 6.00
C THR A 90 9.57 11.60 5.04
N LEU A 91 9.22 12.05 3.84
CA LEU A 91 8.57 11.19 2.85
C LEU A 91 9.54 10.17 2.25
N ALA A 92 10.74 10.60 1.90
CA ALA A 92 11.78 9.68 1.39
C ALA A 92 12.09 8.57 2.42
N GLY A 93 12.22 8.94 3.69
CA GLY A 93 12.37 7.98 4.79
C GLY A 93 11.19 7.02 4.92
N SER A 94 9.95 7.52 4.79
CA SER A 94 8.73 6.71 4.84
C SER A 94 8.67 5.70 3.68
N ILE A 95 8.93 6.13 2.45
CA ILE A 95 8.92 5.26 1.26
C ILE A 95 9.95 4.14 1.37
N THR A 96 11.08 4.40 2.02
CA THR A 96 12.22 3.47 2.04
C THR A 96 12.41 2.72 3.36
N LEU A 97 11.63 3.04 4.39
CA LEU A 97 11.69 2.36 5.69
C LEU A 97 11.47 0.85 5.52
N GLY A 98 12.39 0.04 6.07
CA GLY A 98 12.32 -1.42 5.92
C GLY A 98 12.27 -1.88 4.46
N CYS A 99 12.94 -1.17 3.55
CA CYS A 99 12.87 -1.39 2.11
C CYS A 99 11.44 -1.22 1.53
N GLY A 100 10.65 -0.30 2.09
CA GLY A 100 9.26 -0.06 1.70
C GLY A 100 8.31 -1.21 2.00
N GLN A 101 8.71 -2.18 2.83
CA GLN A 101 7.91 -3.38 3.13
C GLN A 101 6.99 -3.14 4.33
N PHE A 102 6.16 -2.11 4.26
CA PHE A 102 5.12 -1.79 5.23
C PHE A 102 3.75 -1.73 4.55
N CYS A 103 2.73 -2.26 5.22
CA CYS A 103 1.34 -2.21 4.76
C CYS A 103 0.83 -0.79 4.54
N THR A 104 1.40 0.19 5.25
CA THR A 104 1.09 1.62 5.13
C THR A 104 2.15 2.40 4.36
N ASN A 105 2.99 1.75 3.53
CA ASN A 105 3.94 2.46 2.67
C ASN A 105 3.20 3.45 1.74
N PRO A 106 3.66 4.72 1.60
CA PRO A 106 3.04 5.70 0.72
C PRO A 106 3.33 5.37 -0.76
N GLY A 107 2.54 4.47 -1.35
CA GLY A 107 2.68 4.03 -2.74
C GLY A 107 2.15 5.05 -3.76
N LEU A 108 1.38 6.05 -3.32
CA LEU A 108 0.75 7.04 -4.20
C LEU A 108 0.88 8.45 -3.63
N LEU A 109 1.38 9.39 -4.44
CA LEU A 109 1.37 10.82 -4.17
C LEU A 109 0.40 11.49 -5.14
N VAL A 110 -0.64 12.14 -4.66
CA VAL A 110 -1.60 12.87 -5.49
C VAL A 110 -1.35 14.36 -5.32
N LEU A 111 -0.79 14.98 -6.35
CA LEU A 111 -0.32 16.35 -6.32
C LEU A 111 -0.99 17.19 -7.40
N GLN A 112 -1.52 18.34 -7.02
CA GLN A 112 -1.99 19.32 -8.00
C GLN A 112 -0.78 20.01 -8.64
N ARG A 113 -0.82 20.18 -9.98
CA ARG A 113 0.28 20.80 -10.72
C ARG A 113 0.50 22.23 -10.26
N SER A 114 1.70 22.52 -9.81
CA SER A 114 2.19 23.84 -9.44
C SER A 114 3.72 23.88 -9.48
N PRO A 115 4.36 25.05 -9.50
CA PRO A 115 5.81 25.16 -9.36
C PRO A 115 6.33 24.52 -8.06
N GLU A 116 5.60 24.67 -6.95
CA GLU A 116 5.95 24.13 -5.63
C GLU A 116 5.91 22.60 -5.65
N SER A 117 4.86 22.02 -6.25
CA SER A 117 4.75 20.56 -6.39
C SER A 117 5.85 19.98 -7.27
N GLN A 118 6.20 20.66 -8.36
CA GLN A 118 7.29 20.25 -9.24
C GLN A 118 8.66 20.32 -8.53
N ALA A 119 8.91 21.40 -7.79
CA ALA A 119 10.14 21.57 -7.00
C ALA A 119 10.23 20.47 -5.91
N PHE A 120 9.12 20.17 -5.22
CA PHE A 120 9.05 19.10 -4.23
C PHE A 120 9.39 17.74 -4.84
N VAL A 121 8.82 17.41 -6.00
CA VAL A 121 9.09 16.13 -6.69
C VAL A 121 10.53 16.02 -7.13
N ALA A 122 11.13 17.10 -7.62
CA ALA A 122 12.55 17.13 -7.96
C ALA A 122 13.43 16.87 -6.73
N ALA A 123 13.16 17.55 -5.62
CA ALA A 123 13.88 17.35 -4.37
C ALA A 123 13.69 15.93 -3.80
N LEU A 124 12.47 15.38 -3.85
CA LEU A 124 12.18 14.00 -3.43
C LEU A 124 12.97 12.99 -4.28
N THR A 125 13.05 13.22 -5.59
CA THR A 125 13.82 12.35 -6.48
C THR A 125 15.30 12.32 -6.09
N GLU A 126 15.91 13.48 -5.78
CA GLU A 126 17.30 13.54 -5.32
C GLU A 126 17.48 12.90 -3.94
N ALA A 127 16.56 13.11 -3.02
CA ALA A 127 16.60 12.47 -1.70
C ALA A 127 16.56 10.94 -1.80
N LEU A 128 15.67 10.40 -2.64
CA LEU A 128 15.57 8.95 -2.88
C LEU A 128 16.82 8.36 -3.54
N LYS A 129 17.48 9.09 -4.44
CA LYS A 129 18.75 8.65 -5.05
C LYS A 129 19.86 8.43 -4.02
N ALA A 130 19.86 9.22 -2.93
CA ALA A 130 20.85 9.15 -1.88
C ALA A 130 20.64 7.96 -0.92
N ILE A 131 19.45 7.33 -0.93
CA ILE A 131 19.14 6.23 -0.04
C ILE A 131 19.93 4.98 -0.41
N GLN A 132 20.57 4.38 0.59
CA GLN A 132 21.28 3.11 0.44
C GLN A 132 20.27 1.97 0.36
N PRO A 133 20.38 1.06 -0.61
CA PRO A 133 19.46 -0.06 -0.73
C PRO A 133 19.58 -1.04 0.45
N HIS A 134 18.46 -1.61 0.83
CA HIS A 134 18.37 -2.69 1.80
C HIS A 134 17.82 -3.95 1.13
N ALA A 135 18.11 -5.12 1.69
CA ALA A 135 17.57 -6.38 1.21
C ALA A 135 16.05 -6.45 1.44
N MET A 136 15.33 -6.92 0.45
CA MET A 136 13.95 -7.35 0.64
C MET A 136 13.91 -8.69 1.39
N LEU A 137 12.78 -8.97 2.05
CA LEU A 137 12.63 -10.17 2.88
C LEU A 137 12.78 -11.46 2.07
N THR A 138 12.28 -11.51 0.84
CA THR A 138 12.36 -12.70 -0.03
C THR A 138 12.61 -12.32 -1.48
N GLN A 139 13.16 -13.28 -2.25
CA GLN A 139 13.31 -13.15 -3.70
C GLN A 139 11.94 -13.00 -4.42
N GLY A 140 10.91 -13.65 -3.91
CA GLY A 140 9.56 -13.52 -4.47
C GLY A 140 9.01 -12.10 -4.36
N MET A 141 9.23 -11.43 -3.23
CA MET A 141 8.87 -10.03 -3.05
C MET A 141 9.69 -9.11 -3.96
N ARG A 142 10.98 -9.42 -4.12
CA ARG A 142 11.85 -8.69 -5.05
C ARG A 142 11.36 -8.78 -6.50
N GLN A 143 11.01 -9.98 -6.95
CA GLN A 143 10.44 -10.20 -8.28
C GLN A 143 9.08 -9.52 -8.47
N ALA A 144 8.24 -9.50 -7.42
CA ALA A 144 6.96 -8.82 -7.45
C ALA A 144 7.12 -7.28 -7.59
N LEU A 145 8.10 -6.69 -6.89
CA LEU A 145 8.47 -5.28 -7.05
C LEU A 145 8.88 -4.97 -8.50
N ASP A 146 9.78 -5.77 -9.09
CA ASP A 146 10.21 -5.58 -10.47
C ASP A 146 9.07 -5.69 -11.47
N ALA A 147 8.22 -6.71 -11.30
CA ALA A 147 7.06 -6.90 -12.15
C ALA A 147 6.05 -5.73 -12.00
N GLY A 148 5.82 -5.25 -10.78
CA GLY A 148 4.91 -4.14 -10.50
C GLY A 148 5.40 -2.83 -11.11
N THR A 149 6.67 -2.47 -10.92
CA THR A 149 7.25 -1.26 -11.52
C THR A 149 7.26 -1.32 -13.05
N ALA A 150 7.57 -2.49 -13.62
CA ALA A 150 7.50 -2.70 -15.06
C ALA A 150 6.09 -2.53 -15.63
N LYS A 151 5.06 -3.02 -14.92
CA LYS A 151 3.65 -2.81 -15.29
C LYS A 151 3.27 -1.33 -15.28
N GLN A 152 3.66 -0.59 -14.23
CA GLN A 152 3.38 0.86 -14.17
C GLN A 152 4.00 1.61 -15.36
N LEU A 153 5.24 1.29 -15.73
CA LEU A 153 5.90 1.88 -16.90
C LEU A 153 5.20 1.50 -18.21
N ALA A 154 4.79 0.24 -18.36
CA ALA A 154 4.05 -0.23 -19.53
C ALA A 154 2.67 0.43 -19.67
N ALA A 155 2.03 0.77 -18.52
CA ALA A 155 0.76 1.48 -18.44
C ALA A 155 0.88 3.02 -18.64
N GLY A 156 2.06 3.51 -19.00
CA GLY A 156 2.28 4.91 -19.38
C GLY A 156 2.87 5.80 -18.28
N ALA A 157 3.23 5.24 -17.11
CA ALA A 157 3.97 6.01 -16.12
C ALA A 157 5.39 6.33 -16.64
N LYS A 158 5.87 7.53 -16.35
CA LYS A 158 7.23 7.97 -16.68
C LYS A 158 8.12 7.81 -15.46
N ALA A 159 9.23 7.10 -15.57
CA ALA A 159 10.21 7.00 -14.51
C ALA A 159 10.92 8.33 -14.26
N LEU A 160 10.91 8.77 -13.01
CA LEU A 160 11.77 9.85 -12.49
C LEU A 160 13.02 9.26 -11.85
N LEU A 161 12.89 8.11 -11.20
CA LEU A 161 13.98 7.34 -10.64
C LEU A 161 13.72 5.85 -10.90
N ASN A 162 14.57 5.25 -11.73
CA ASN A 162 14.51 3.82 -12.03
C ASN A 162 15.95 3.32 -12.28
N ASN A 163 16.51 2.68 -11.27
CA ASN A 163 17.86 2.12 -11.33
C ASN A 163 17.79 0.62 -11.02
N PRO A 164 17.36 -0.21 -11.97
CA PRO A 164 17.23 -1.65 -11.75
C PRO A 164 18.60 -2.25 -11.44
N VAL A 165 18.65 -3.05 -10.38
CA VAL A 165 19.84 -3.81 -9.98
C VAL A 165 19.45 -5.28 -9.86
N PRO A 166 20.27 -6.22 -10.35
CA PRO A 166 19.99 -7.65 -10.31
C PRO A 166 20.28 -8.25 -8.91
N ASP A 167 19.86 -7.57 -7.86
CA ASP A 167 20.15 -7.93 -6.48
C ASP A 167 18.86 -7.93 -5.65
N ILE A 168 18.87 -8.62 -4.53
CA ILE A 168 17.77 -8.61 -3.54
C ILE A 168 17.60 -7.24 -2.88
N CYS A 169 18.56 -6.32 -3.03
CA CYS A 169 18.57 -4.96 -2.51
C CYS A 169 18.14 -3.97 -3.61
N PRO A 170 16.85 -3.71 -3.82
CA PRO A 170 16.38 -2.79 -4.85
C PRO A 170 16.72 -1.36 -4.49
N LYS A 171 17.06 -0.56 -5.47
CA LYS A 171 17.06 0.91 -5.33
C LYS A 171 15.64 1.44 -5.35
N PRO A 172 15.37 2.61 -4.70
CA PRO A 172 14.06 3.22 -4.75
C PRO A 172 13.59 3.49 -6.19
N PHE A 173 12.28 3.34 -6.39
CA PHE A 173 11.60 3.64 -7.65
C PHE A 173 10.64 4.80 -7.44
N LEU A 174 10.65 5.77 -8.37
CA LEU A 174 9.71 6.86 -8.43
C LEU A 174 9.29 7.07 -9.88
N ALA A 175 7.99 7.12 -10.12
CA ALA A 175 7.43 7.42 -11.43
C ALA A 175 6.32 8.46 -11.32
N GLU A 176 5.93 9.04 -12.45
CA GLU A 176 4.84 10.01 -12.54
C GLU A 176 3.87 9.65 -13.66
N VAL A 177 2.62 10.06 -13.50
CA VAL A 177 1.56 9.87 -14.49
C VAL A 177 0.50 10.96 -14.34
N ASP A 178 -0.22 11.26 -15.43
CA ASP A 178 -1.39 12.13 -15.36
C ASP A 178 -2.60 11.41 -14.77
N ALA A 179 -3.43 12.13 -14.03
CA ALA A 179 -4.63 11.58 -13.40
C ALA A 179 -5.58 10.94 -14.42
N ALA A 180 -5.68 11.49 -15.64
CA ALA A 180 -6.51 10.91 -16.70
C ALA A 180 -6.08 9.48 -17.07
N THR A 181 -4.78 9.22 -17.17
CA THR A 181 -4.23 7.89 -17.43
C THR A 181 -4.42 6.98 -16.22
N PHE A 182 -4.12 7.49 -15.01
CA PHE A 182 -4.28 6.73 -13.77
C PHE A 182 -5.72 6.23 -13.56
N ILE A 183 -6.72 7.06 -13.84
CA ILE A 183 -8.13 6.74 -13.62
C ILE A 183 -8.62 5.60 -14.51
N VAL A 184 -8.09 5.47 -15.72
CA VAL A 184 -8.57 4.49 -16.71
C VAL A 184 -7.78 3.19 -16.73
N ASP A 185 -6.56 3.16 -16.21
CA ASP A 185 -5.70 1.97 -16.23
C ASP A 185 -5.53 1.36 -14.83
N HIS A 186 -6.17 0.21 -14.61
CA HIS A 186 -6.12 -0.52 -13.35
C HIS A 186 -4.71 -0.97 -12.94
N GLN A 187 -3.77 -1.12 -13.88
CA GLN A 187 -2.39 -1.52 -13.56
C GLN A 187 -1.65 -0.44 -12.76
N LEU A 188 -2.04 0.83 -12.93
CA LEU A 188 -1.49 1.96 -12.16
C LEU A 188 -2.08 2.04 -10.74
N GLN A 189 -3.19 1.35 -10.48
CA GLN A 189 -3.92 1.35 -9.21
C GLN A 189 -3.54 0.15 -8.33
N GLU A 190 -2.74 -0.79 -8.86
CA GLU A 190 -2.24 -1.93 -8.09
C GLU A 190 -1.13 -1.48 -7.12
N GLU A 191 -1.11 -2.06 -5.92
CA GLU A 191 -0.01 -1.89 -4.98
C GLU A 191 1.30 -2.44 -5.57
N VAL A 192 2.35 -1.65 -5.48
CA VAL A 192 3.73 -2.08 -5.75
C VAL A 192 4.48 -2.14 -4.43
N PHE A 193 4.53 -3.33 -3.81
CA PHE A 193 5.08 -3.53 -2.48
C PHE A 193 6.61 -3.47 -2.48
N GLY A 194 7.16 -2.44 -1.84
CA GLY A 194 8.59 -2.16 -1.81
C GLY A 194 8.88 -0.65 -1.79
N PRO A 195 10.14 -0.23 -1.98
CA PRO A 195 10.55 1.17 -1.96
C PRO A 195 10.13 1.88 -3.27
N ALA A 196 8.84 1.92 -3.54
CA ALA A 196 8.27 2.45 -4.78
C ALA A 196 7.13 3.42 -4.48
N SER A 197 7.03 4.50 -5.27
CA SER A 197 5.90 5.43 -5.25
C SER A 197 5.58 5.92 -6.65
N LEU A 198 4.28 6.15 -6.90
CA LEU A 198 3.76 6.76 -8.11
C LEU A 198 3.20 8.14 -7.81
N ILE A 199 3.62 9.15 -8.56
CA ILE A 199 3.07 10.49 -8.50
C ILE A 199 1.94 10.59 -9.50
N VAL A 200 0.75 10.99 -9.04
CA VAL A 200 -0.39 11.27 -9.90
C VAL A 200 -0.61 12.79 -9.94
N TRP A 201 -0.41 13.37 -11.09
CA TRP A 201 -0.62 14.78 -11.35
C TRP A 201 -2.08 15.09 -11.60
N THR A 202 -2.63 16.02 -10.85
CA THR A 202 -4.01 16.51 -11.00
C THR A 202 -4.03 18.01 -11.32
N ASP A 203 -5.06 18.46 -12.02
CA ASP A 203 -5.25 19.88 -12.40
C ASP A 203 -6.35 20.56 -11.57
N SER A 204 -7.06 19.81 -10.76
CA SER A 204 -8.15 20.32 -9.92
C SER A 204 -8.47 19.40 -8.74
N VAL A 205 -9.12 19.96 -7.71
CA VAL A 205 -9.70 19.21 -6.58
C VAL A 205 -10.68 18.13 -7.06
N GLN A 206 -11.45 18.41 -8.11
CA GLN A 206 -12.38 17.41 -8.66
C GLN A 206 -11.64 16.20 -9.23
N GLN A 207 -10.53 16.43 -9.92
CA GLN A 207 -9.70 15.35 -10.47
C GLN A 207 -9.00 14.57 -9.35
N THR A 208 -8.54 15.25 -8.28
CA THR A 208 -8.03 14.58 -7.07
C THR A 208 -9.08 13.66 -6.44
N LEU A 209 -10.34 14.08 -6.36
CA LEU A 209 -11.43 13.24 -5.87
C LEU A 209 -11.68 12.03 -6.76
N GLN A 210 -11.60 12.18 -8.08
CA GLN A 210 -11.72 11.06 -9.01
C GLN A 210 -10.59 10.04 -8.82
N VAL A 211 -9.35 10.50 -8.64
CA VAL A 211 -8.22 9.65 -8.32
C VAL A 211 -8.48 8.86 -7.03
N LEU A 212 -8.91 9.51 -5.96
CA LEU A 212 -9.24 8.85 -4.68
C LEU A 212 -10.35 7.80 -4.86
N GLN A 213 -11.42 8.13 -5.58
CA GLN A 213 -12.51 7.18 -5.84
C GLN A 213 -12.04 5.95 -6.61
N THR A 214 -11.07 6.13 -7.52
CA THR A 214 -10.52 5.05 -8.34
C THR A 214 -9.60 4.12 -7.54
N VAL A 215 -8.89 4.65 -6.53
CA VAL A 215 -8.05 3.85 -5.62
C VAL A 215 -8.86 2.76 -4.92
N GLY A 216 -10.12 3.03 -4.58
CA GLY A 216 -10.94 2.11 -3.79
C GLY A 216 -10.48 2.03 -2.34
N GLY A 217 -10.65 0.88 -1.68
CA GLY A 217 -10.27 0.70 -0.28
C GLY A 217 -8.76 0.73 -0.06
N THR A 218 -8.33 1.48 0.96
CA THR A 218 -6.93 1.60 1.39
C THR A 218 -6.85 1.68 2.91
N LEU A 219 -5.70 1.38 3.50
CA LEU A 219 -5.52 1.46 4.95
C LEU A 219 -5.48 2.92 5.41
N THR A 220 -4.75 3.78 4.68
CA THR A 220 -4.57 5.18 5.06
C THR A 220 -4.74 6.13 3.88
N VAL A 221 -5.20 7.36 4.18
CA VAL A 221 -5.01 8.54 3.34
C VAL A 221 -4.39 9.62 4.21
N THR A 222 -3.31 10.25 3.73
CA THR A 222 -2.63 11.33 4.45
C THR A 222 -2.82 12.65 3.73
N PHE A 223 -3.14 13.71 4.47
CA PHE A 223 -3.24 15.08 3.97
C PHE A 223 -2.12 15.96 4.55
N TRP A 224 -1.47 16.71 3.68
CA TRP A 224 -0.63 17.85 4.04
C TRP A 224 -1.26 19.14 3.54
N GLY A 225 -1.58 20.04 4.48
CA GLY A 225 -2.24 21.31 4.20
C GLY A 225 -3.76 21.28 4.25
N ALA A 226 -4.33 20.34 5.02
CA ALA A 226 -5.77 20.31 5.32
C ALA A 226 -6.12 20.98 6.67
N ASP A 227 -5.29 21.90 7.12
CA ASP A 227 -5.41 22.63 8.38
C ASP A 227 -6.42 23.78 8.33
N LYS A 228 -6.90 24.17 7.13
CA LYS A 228 -7.95 25.17 6.91
C LYS A 228 -9.26 24.49 6.56
N ASP A 229 -10.33 24.84 7.26
CA ASP A 229 -11.68 24.33 6.99
C ASP A 229 -12.32 25.05 5.79
N THR A 230 -11.98 24.61 4.58
CA THR A 230 -12.56 25.11 3.32
C THR A 230 -13.52 24.09 2.70
N PRO A 231 -14.45 24.52 1.81
CA PRO A 231 -15.31 23.59 1.09
C PRO A 231 -14.55 22.52 0.31
N GLU A 232 -13.39 22.86 -0.27
CA GLU A 232 -12.52 21.95 -1.00
C GLU A 232 -11.91 20.89 -0.09
N VAL A 233 -11.33 21.30 1.05
CA VAL A 233 -10.77 20.40 2.06
C VAL A 233 -11.85 19.47 2.59
N ARG A 234 -13.05 19.97 2.91
CA ARG A 234 -14.18 19.13 3.35
C ARG A 234 -14.54 18.06 2.32
N ARG A 235 -14.54 18.40 1.01
CA ARG A 235 -14.83 17.42 -0.04
C ARG A 235 -13.73 16.35 -0.14
N LEU A 236 -12.47 16.75 -0.10
CA LEU A 236 -11.32 15.83 -0.11
C LEU A 236 -11.35 14.89 1.10
N VAL A 237 -11.58 15.42 2.30
CA VAL A 237 -11.67 14.62 3.53
C VAL A 237 -12.83 13.63 3.45
N ARG A 238 -14.03 14.05 2.97
CA ARG A 238 -15.15 13.12 2.76
C ARG A 238 -14.81 12.03 1.75
N GLY A 239 -14.10 12.35 0.65
CA GLY A 239 -13.62 11.37 -0.31
C GLY A 239 -12.66 10.38 0.32
N ALA A 240 -11.72 10.86 1.12
CA ALA A 240 -10.76 10.02 1.83
C ALA A 240 -11.42 9.11 2.88
N THR A 241 -12.35 9.62 3.68
CA THR A 241 -13.07 8.82 4.69
C THR A 241 -13.95 7.72 4.09
N ALA A 242 -14.32 7.85 2.82
CA ALA A 242 -15.07 6.81 2.11
C ALA A 242 -14.20 5.62 1.68
N ILE A 243 -12.87 5.80 1.56
CA ILE A 243 -11.95 4.80 1.02
C ILE A 243 -10.85 4.37 2.00
N ALA A 244 -10.68 5.05 3.12
CA ALA A 244 -9.59 4.77 4.06
C ALA A 244 -10.10 4.34 5.42
N GLY A 245 -9.42 3.36 6.02
CA GLY A 245 -9.64 3.01 7.42
C GLY A 245 -9.15 4.11 8.36
N ARG A 246 -8.15 4.89 7.94
CA ARG A 246 -7.55 5.96 8.74
C ARG A 246 -7.19 7.16 7.87
N VAL A 247 -7.61 8.36 8.28
CA VAL A 247 -7.23 9.62 7.64
C VAL A 247 -6.29 10.38 8.56
N LEU A 248 -5.11 10.74 8.04
CA LEU A 248 -4.06 11.44 8.76
C LEU A 248 -3.97 12.89 8.25
N PHE A 249 -3.81 13.85 9.15
CA PHE A 249 -3.70 15.29 8.83
C PHE A 249 -2.30 15.84 9.04
N ALA A 250 -1.35 14.98 9.37
CA ALA A 250 0.07 15.32 9.54
C ALA A 250 0.93 14.04 9.51
N GLY A 251 2.24 14.20 9.38
CA GLY A 251 3.18 13.09 9.37
C GLY A 251 3.12 12.26 8.10
N VAL A 252 3.50 11.00 8.22
CA VAL A 252 3.52 10.01 7.13
C VAL A 252 2.76 8.75 7.55
N PRO A 253 2.22 7.98 6.60
CA PRO A 253 1.41 6.81 6.93
C PRO A 253 2.23 5.64 7.49
N THR A 254 3.51 5.52 7.14
CA THR A 254 4.37 4.43 7.61
C THR A 254 4.62 4.54 9.11
N GLY A 255 4.44 3.42 9.84
CA GLY A 255 4.67 3.38 11.29
C GLY A 255 3.48 3.85 12.13
N VAL A 256 2.27 3.96 11.58
CA VAL A 256 1.06 4.19 12.38
C VAL A 256 0.88 3.10 13.42
N ALA A 257 0.45 3.50 14.62
CA ALA A 257 0.28 2.55 15.73
C ALA A 257 -0.81 1.52 15.43
N VAL A 258 -0.54 0.27 15.77
CA VAL A 258 -1.53 -0.82 15.79
C VAL A 258 -1.96 -1.01 17.25
N THR A 259 -3.18 -0.61 17.57
CA THR A 259 -3.74 -0.68 18.93
C THR A 259 -5.21 -1.06 18.87
N ALA A 260 -5.71 -1.69 19.94
CA ALA A 260 -7.11 -2.10 20.03
C ALA A 260 -8.12 -0.94 19.95
N ALA A 261 -7.68 0.30 20.19
CA ALA A 261 -8.52 1.49 20.14
C ALA A 261 -8.47 2.22 18.77
N GLN A 262 -7.76 1.69 17.78
CA GLN A 262 -7.60 2.31 16.48
C GLN A 262 -7.88 1.32 15.35
N GLN A 263 -8.63 1.77 14.36
CA GLN A 263 -8.83 1.02 13.12
C GLN A 263 -7.50 0.88 12.37
N HIS A 264 -7.08 -0.36 12.05
CA HIS A 264 -5.90 -0.61 11.23
C HIS A 264 -6.28 -1.02 9.81
N GLY A 265 -7.33 -1.80 9.62
CA GLY A 265 -7.84 -2.16 8.31
C GLY A 265 -8.43 -0.99 7.52
N GLY A 266 -8.99 -1.28 6.37
CA GLY A 266 -9.66 -0.31 5.52
C GLY A 266 -10.86 -0.93 4.82
N PRO A 267 -11.65 -0.15 4.04
CA PRO A 267 -12.72 -0.68 3.23
C PRO A 267 -12.19 -1.66 2.19
N TRP A 268 -13.08 -2.50 1.65
CA TRP A 268 -12.76 -3.38 0.54
C TRP A 268 -12.12 -2.61 -0.64
N PRO A 269 -11.02 -3.10 -1.26
CA PRO A 269 -10.43 -4.44 -1.12
C PRO A 269 -9.28 -4.54 -0.11
N SER A 270 -8.93 -3.48 0.65
CA SER A 270 -7.82 -3.53 1.59
C SER A 270 -8.08 -4.41 2.81
N SER A 271 -9.33 -4.68 3.15
CA SER A 271 -9.72 -5.68 4.15
C SER A 271 -10.93 -6.47 3.68
N THR A 272 -10.98 -7.76 4.06
CA THR A 272 -12.16 -8.61 3.79
C THR A 272 -13.25 -8.39 4.81
N GLU A 273 -12.90 -7.94 6.01
CA GLU A 273 -13.82 -7.63 7.10
C GLU A 273 -13.36 -6.32 7.80
N PRO A 274 -13.79 -5.15 7.29
CA PRO A 274 -13.30 -3.85 7.76
C PRO A 274 -13.53 -3.59 9.25
N MET A 275 -14.56 -4.20 9.83
CA MET A 275 -14.92 -3.98 11.25
C MET A 275 -14.13 -4.84 12.21
N ALA A 276 -13.33 -5.78 11.73
CA ALA A 276 -12.60 -6.75 12.56
C ALA A 276 -11.08 -6.58 12.48
N THR A 277 -10.59 -5.54 11.82
CA THR A 277 -9.16 -5.27 11.64
C THR A 277 -8.69 -4.02 12.35
#